data_e8d6c43774fae3c585c4ba3163d2d42f
#
_entry.id   e8d6c43774fae3c585c4ba3163d2d42f
#
_cell.length_a   1.000
_cell.length_b   1.000
_cell.length_c   1.000
_cell.angle_alpha   90.00
_cell.angle_beta   90.00
_cell.angle_gamma   90.00
#
_symmetry.space_group_name_H-M   'P 1'
#
loop_
_entity.id
_entity.type
_entity.pdbx_description
1 polymer ?
#
loop_
_entity_poly.entity_id
_entity_poly.type
_entity_poly.pdbx_seq_one_letter_code
_entity_poly.pdbx_strand_id
1 'polypeptide(L)'
;MQMEAADFEHVQRRRKEMAGTGQPAWVKRILKLLEQARAKDPDFARFGAYSHQYKLAAPAGEEAIRKFEEQQGVRLPEEYRDFLMFIGNGGAGPYYGLYGLKALEDDLSDSRGLRRCRPLEEPVIYPKMSGEEWDRIVNPEGRRKGEEVYPYTGVLPIGTQGCTLMTGLMLTGPYRGQVVYYDNDFCGPPFFVREKGFLSWYERWLREVIAGYNDEECGFGLNVDGNPRQLMELYEQTEDPEERKEIIDSYYKFETLPGKQKTYFKQACAQETDMEVRMKLIKMLVRFHVPGMTKEIEKLWEYGAYAEAVSIITYEGTWEVKAAWYEKIFEILPQLQGNGFRDACHTFGAMKDYPNVHAGRLKEALVREDLDRNDRIVLFHSIRDLKGKEEVLDYFLDYLSTEENPTMLIYAVWCTEGVKNRQLQELYVKLLDKYRTHENARFDYKGSQMVLKGGACLGASRPEGQLTSNLMRQFDYFGLDYRGGWKLLMDEGRWRDWKQERGFA
;
A
#
# COMPACT_ATOMS: atom_id res chain seq x y z
N MET A 1 13.06 -15.75 34.78
CA MET A 1 14.19 -15.04 34.17
C MET A 1 14.49 -13.81 35.00
N GLN A 2 15.65 -13.74 35.64
CA GLN A 2 16.03 -12.62 36.52
C GLN A 2 16.33 -11.39 35.65
N MET A 3 15.64 -10.29 35.95
CA MET A 3 15.96 -8.96 35.40
C MET A 3 17.40 -8.59 35.76
N GLU A 4 18.18 -8.08 34.82
CA GLU A 4 19.51 -7.56 35.15
C GLU A 4 19.37 -6.43 36.17
N ALA A 5 20.27 -6.37 37.16
CA ALA A 5 20.21 -5.44 38.28
C ALA A 5 20.17 -3.97 37.84
N ALA A 6 20.79 -3.66 36.67
CA ALA A 6 20.79 -2.33 36.06
C ALA A 6 19.38 -1.87 35.59
N ASP A 7 18.58 -2.78 35.05
CA ASP A 7 17.19 -2.49 34.61
C ASP A 7 16.29 -2.21 35.84
N PHE A 8 16.51 -2.96 36.93
CA PHE A 8 15.74 -2.76 38.16
C PHE A 8 16.05 -1.42 38.83
N GLU A 9 17.34 -1.02 38.88
CA GLU A 9 17.73 0.27 39.44
C GLU A 9 17.22 1.44 38.60
N HIS A 10 17.23 1.32 37.26
CA HIS A 10 16.69 2.33 36.36
C HIS A 10 15.17 2.52 36.55
N VAL A 11 14.42 1.42 36.66
CA VAL A 11 12.99 1.43 36.99
C VAL A 11 12.69 2.09 38.36
N GLN A 12 13.49 1.76 39.39
CA GLN A 12 13.33 2.33 40.73
C GLN A 12 13.69 3.83 40.76
N ARG A 13 14.69 4.25 40.01
CA ARG A 13 15.08 5.66 39.90
C ARG A 13 13.99 6.48 39.21
N ARG A 14 13.43 6.01 38.10
CA ARG A 14 12.28 6.64 37.43
C ARG A 14 11.06 6.70 38.33
N ARG A 15 10.75 5.62 39.07
CA ARG A 15 9.64 5.61 40.06
C ARG A 15 9.83 6.65 41.16
N LYS A 16 11.06 6.87 41.65
CA LYS A 16 11.36 7.92 42.61
C LYS A 16 11.21 9.33 42.06
N GLU A 17 11.64 9.55 40.82
CA GLU A 17 11.45 10.83 40.10
C GLU A 17 9.97 11.13 39.88
N MET A 18 9.13 10.11 39.71
CA MET A 18 7.70 10.22 39.47
C MET A 18 6.85 10.36 40.76
N ALA A 19 7.33 9.86 41.91
CA ALA A 19 6.65 9.97 43.21
C ALA A 19 6.82 11.36 43.84
N GLY A 20 7.72 12.21 43.34
CA GLY A 20 7.96 13.57 43.80
C GLY A 20 7.31 14.63 42.90
N THR A 21 6.19 15.19 43.36
CA THR A 21 5.60 16.49 42.92
C THR A 21 5.50 16.76 41.40
N GLY A 22 4.52 16.18 40.72
CA GLY A 22 4.08 16.61 39.41
C GLY A 22 4.40 15.60 38.28
N GLN A 23 3.66 15.71 37.18
CA GLN A 23 3.91 14.88 35.97
C GLN A 23 5.35 15.02 35.48
N PRO A 24 6.02 13.90 35.08
CA PRO A 24 7.36 13.95 34.50
C PRO A 24 7.47 14.92 33.34
N ALA A 25 8.63 15.55 33.18
CA ALA A 25 8.84 16.54 32.10
C ALA A 25 8.58 15.99 30.70
N TRP A 26 8.92 14.74 30.46
CA TRP A 26 8.68 14.07 29.18
C TRP A 26 7.19 13.86 28.89
N VAL A 27 6.38 13.54 29.91
CA VAL A 27 4.91 13.43 29.78
C VAL A 27 4.31 14.77 29.34
N LYS A 28 4.67 15.86 30.04
CA LYS A 28 4.21 17.21 29.68
C LYS A 28 4.63 17.58 28.24
N ARG A 29 5.85 17.21 27.84
CA ARG A 29 6.36 17.45 26.49
C ARG A 29 5.52 16.73 25.45
N ILE A 30 5.27 15.43 25.60
CA ILE A 30 4.46 14.63 24.65
C ILE A 30 3.03 15.16 24.55
N LEU A 31 2.38 15.44 25.68
CA LEU A 31 1.01 15.98 25.68
C LEU A 31 0.95 17.35 24.98
N LYS A 32 1.94 18.22 25.20
CA LYS A 32 2.05 19.50 24.49
C LYS A 32 2.24 19.32 22.98
N LEU A 33 3.09 18.37 22.56
CA LEU A 33 3.28 18.05 21.14
C LEU A 33 1.98 17.50 20.53
N LEU A 34 1.23 16.68 21.25
CA LEU A 34 -0.04 16.14 20.78
C LEU A 34 -1.08 17.27 20.55
N GLU A 35 -1.16 18.23 21.46
CA GLU A 35 -2.03 19.41 21.28
C GLU A 35 -1.61 20.24 20.05
N GLN A 36 -0.30 20.43 19.86
CA GLN A 36 0.23 21.14 18.69
C GLN A 36 -0.04 20.37 17.38
N ALA A 37 0.13 19.05 17.38
CA ALA A 37 -0.18 18.20 16.22
C ALA A 37 -1.66 18.29 15.86
N ARG A 38 -2.56 18.21 16.83
CA ARG A 38 -4.01 18.40 16.63
C ARG A 38 -4.34 19.78 16.06
N ALA A 39 -3.69 20.83 16.56
CA ALA A 39 -3.89 22.19 16.07
C ALA A 39 -3.40 22.37 14.62
N LYS A 40 -2.39 21.58 14.21
CA LYS A 40 -1.85 21.60 12.86
C LYS A 40 -2.71 20.84 11.83
N ASP A 41 -3.45 19.82 12.29
CA ASP A 41 -4.36 19.01 11.47
C ASP A 41 -5.80 19.07 12.05
N PRO A 42 -6.47 20.25 11.96
CA PRO A 42 -7.78 20.47 12.57
C PRO A 42 -8.91 19.65 11.92
N ASP A 43 -8.76 19.33 10.64
CA ASP A 43 -9.73 18.58 9.83
C ASP A 43 -9.47 17.07 9.82
N PHE A 44 -8.43 16.62 10.54
CA PHE A 44 -7.99 15.21 10.61
C PHE A 44 -7.75 14.61 9.23
N ALA A 45 -7.18 15.41 8.34
CA ALA A 45 -6.95 15.06 6.94
C ALA A 45 -5.80 14.05 6.74
N ARG A 46 -4.88 13.93 7.73
CA ARG A 46 -3.82 12.95 7.65
C ARG A 46 -4.36 11.52 7.68
N PHE A 47 -3.66 10.65 6.96
CA PHE A 47 -4.07 9.26 6.82
C PHE A 47 -4.33 8.60 8.19
N GLY A 48 -5.57 8.14 8.39
CA GLY A 48 -6.02 7.49 9.63
C GLY A 48 -6.36 8.42 10.79
N ALA A 49 -5.98 9.72 10.76
CA ALA A 49 -6.19 10.67 11.85
C ALA A 49 -7.67 10.87 12.24
N TYR A 50 -8.58 10.72 11.29
CA TYR A 50 -10.03 10.80 11.56
C TYR A 50 -10.50 9.75 12.58
N SER A 51 -9.81 8.61 12.69
CA SER A 51 -10.16 7.52 13.61
C SER A 51 -9.90 7.88 15.07
N HIS A 52 -8.79 8.55 15.35
CA HIS A 52 -8.40 8.90 16.71
C HIS A 52 -8.54 10.39 17.04
N GLN A 53 -8.60 11.29 16.01
CA GLN A 53 -8.77 12.74 16.16
C GLN A 53 -7.77 13.37 17.17
N TYR A 54 -6.57 12.82 17.25
CA TYR A 54 -5.54 13.17 18.26
C TYR A 54 -6.02 13.05 19.72
N LYS A 55 -7.02 12.19 19.98
CA LYS A 55 -7.52 11.91 21.31
C LYS A 55 -6.87 10.67 21.88
N LEU A 56 -6.54 10.72 23.16
CA LEU A 56 -6.06 9.57 23.93
C LEU A 56 -7.19 9.05 24.82
N ALA A 57 -7.22 7.75 25.06
CA ALA A 57 -7.99 7.20 26.15
C ALA A 57 -7.34 7.57 27.51
N ALA A 58 -8.09 7.53 28.58
CA ALA A 58 -7.54 7.76 29.94
C ALA A 58 -6.37 6.79 30.19
N PRO A 59 -5.29 7.24 30.83
CA PRO A 59 -4.17 6.37 31.18
C PRO A 59 -4.61 5.14 31.97
N ALA A 60 -3.99 4.00 31.71
CA ALA A 60 -4.21 2.78 32.45
C ALA A 60 -3.50 2.84 33.81
N GLY A 61 -4.17 2.42 34.87
CA GLY A 61 -3.53 2.27 36.16
C GLY A 61 -2.50 1.13 36.16
N GLU A 62 -1.52 1.22 37.08
CA GLU A 62 -0.47 0.21 37.22
C GLU A 62 -1.04 -1.22 37.40
N GLU A 63 -2.12 -1.34 38.17
CA GLU A 63 -2.79 -2.62 38.43
C GLU A 63 -3.40 -3.22 37.14
N ALA A 64 -3.99 -2.39 36.27
CA ALA A 64 -4.55 -2.85 35.02
C ALA A 64 -3.45 -3.36 34.07
N ILE A 65 -2.32 -2.65 33.99
CA ILE A 65 -1.17 -3.07 33.19
C ILE A 65 -0.59 -4.38 33.75
N ARG A 66 -0.39 -4.48 35.05
CA ARG A 66 0.11 -5.69 35.69
C ARG A 66 -0.80 -6.89 35.44
N LYS A 67 -2.12 -6.69 35.59
CA LYS A 67 -3.12 -7.72 35.30
C LYS A 67 -3.04 -8.20 33.83
N PHE A 68 -2.91 -7.28 32.88
CA PHE A 68 -2.72 -7.61 31.48
C PHE A 68 -1.44 -8.44 31.28
N GLU A 69 -0.30 -7.99 31.84
CA GLU A 69 0.97 -8.68 31.76
C GLU A 69 0.88 -10.12 32.33
N GLU A 70 0.23 -10.29 33.47
CA GLU A 70 0.00 -11.59 34.11
C GLU A 70 -0.91 -12.51 33.29
N GLN A 71 -2.02 -11.96 32.78
CA GLN A 71 -3.00 -12.73 32.00
C GLN A 71 -2.46 -13.19 30.63
N GLN A 72 -1.69 -12.34 29.99
CA GLN A 72 -1.10 -12.64 28.67
C GLN A 72 0.27 -13.32 28.79
N GLY A 73 0.82 -13.41 30.01
CA GLY A 73 2.14 -13.97 30.29
C GLY A 73 3.28 -13.14 29.65
N VAL A 74 3.05 -11.86 29.35
CA VAL A 74 4.02 -10.97 28.70
C VAL A 74 4.56 -9.95 29.70
N ARG A 75 5.69 -9.34 29.36
CA ARG A 75 6.20 -8.15 30.04
C ARG A 75 6.41 -7.04 29.01
N LEU A 76 5.65 -5.97 29.15
CA LEU A 76 5.74 -4.82 28.24
C LEU A 76 7.11 -4.13 28.35
N PRO A 77 7.67 -3.63 27.25
CA PRO A 77 8.81 -2.72 27.28
C PRO A 77 8.51 -1.49 28.12
N GLU A 78 9.52 -1.00 28.84
CA GLU A 78 9.33 0.06 29.84
C GLU A 78 8.71 1.33 29.26
N GLU A 79 9.22 1.81 28.13
CA GLU A 79 8.68 3.03 27.48
C GLU A 79 7.22 2.89 27.04
N TYR A 80 6.80 1.72 26.56
CA TYR A 80 5.40 1.48 26.19
C TYR A 80 4.51 1.35 27.44
N ARG A 81 5.02 0.69 28.48
CA ARG A 81 4.35 0.61 29.79
C ARG A 81 4.14 1.99 30.40
N ASP A 82 5.16 2.84 30.35
CA ASP A 82 5.11 4.22 30.80
C ASP A 82 4.11 5.05 29.98
N PHE A 83 4.07 4.86 28.66
CA PHE A 83 3.07 5.50 27.78
C PHE A 83 1.65 5.14 28.23
N LEU A 84 1.35 3.85 28.41
CA LEU A 84 0.04 3.40 28.85
C LEU A 84 -0.33 3.96 30.23
N MET A 85 0.65 4.10 31.11
CA MET A 85 0.44 4.53 32.50
C MET A 85 0.28 6.05 32.64
N PHE A 86 0.94 6.86 31.79
CA PHE A 86 1.03 8.31 31.98
C PHE A 86 0.51 9.14 30.83
N ILE A 87 0.48 8.62 29.61
CA ILE A 87 0.04 9.33 28.42
C ILE A 87 -1.39 8.91 28.07
N GLY A 88 -1.62 7.64 27.80
CA GLY A 88 -2.95 7.16 27.44
C GLY A 88 -3.00 5.65 27.17
N ASN A 89 -4.15 5.06 27.47
CA ASN A 89 -4.42 3.65 27.19
C ASN A 89 -4.91 3.47 25.76
N GLY A 90 -4.03 3.76 24.79
CA GLY A 90 -4.33 3.78 23.37
C GLY A 90 -4.95 5.10 22.88
N GLY A 91 -5.37 5.12 21.64
CA GLY A 91 -5.93 6.29 20.93
C GLY A 91 -4.94 6.90 19.95
N ALA A 92 -4.66 8.20 20.06
CA ALA A 92 -3.80 8.92 19.12
C ALA A 92 -2.44 8.26 18.88
N GLY A 93 -2.08 8.11 17.63
CA GLY A 93 -0.83 7.51 17.15
C GLY A 93 -0.75 7.57 15.63
N PRO A 94 0.37 7.16 15.02
CA PRO A 94 0.48 7.07 13.57
C PRO A 94 -0.62 6.21 12.96
N TYR A 95 -1.00 6.50 11.71
CA TYR A 95 -2.03 5.78 10.97
C TYR A 95 -3.38 5.79 11.71
N TYR A 96 -3.98 4.64 11.99
CA TYR A 96 -5.27 4.54 12.70
C TYR A 96 -5.14 4.62 14.21
N GLY A 97 -3.94 4.91 14.75
CA GLY A 97 -3.68 5.07 16.15
C GLY A 97 -3.22 3.81 16.88
N LEU A 98 -3.17 3.89 18.21
CA LEU A 98 -2.67 2.83 19.09
C LEU A 98 -3.79 2.08 19.79
N TYR A 99 -3.60 0.77 19.95
CA TYR A 99 -4.49 -0.08 20.72
C TYR A 99 -4.35 0.18 22.24
N GLY A 100 -5.48 0.18 22.94
CA GLY A 100 -5.49 0.11 24.41
C GLY A 100 -5.44 -1.35 24.87
N LEU A 101 -5.24 -1.58 26.18
CA LEU A 101 -5.10 -2.92 26.75
C LEU A 101 -6.24 -3.88 26.35
N LYS A 102 -7.48 -3.39 26.30
CA LYS A 102 -8.62 -4.22 25.89
C LYS A 102 -8.53 -4.68 24.44
N ALA A 103 -8.15 -3.79 23.52
CA ALA A 103 -7.97 -4.15 22.12
C ALA A 103 -6.80 -5.11 21.92
N LEU A 104 -5.72 -4.97 22.70
CA LEU A 104 -4.60 -5.90 22.72
C LEU A 104 -5.03 -7.30 23.20
N GLU A 105 -5.88 -7.39 24.24
CA GLU A 105 -6.44 -8.66 24.71
C GLU A 105 -7.30 -9.33 23.64
N ASP A 106 -8.16 -8.56 22.97
CA ASP A 106 -9.05 -9.05 21.93
C ASP A 106 -8.24 -9.56 20.72
N ASP A 107 -7.23 -8.83 20.29
CA ASP A 107 -6.35 -9.21 19.16
C ASP A 107 -5.52 -10.48 19.47
N LEU A 108 -4.92 -10.55 20.66
CA LEU A 108 -4.18 -11.73 21.11
C LEU A 108 -5.09 -12.96 21.32
N SER A 109 -6.38 -12.78 21.57
CA SER A 109 -7.36 -13.84 21.80
C SER A 109 -8.14 -14.28 20.56
N ASP A 110 -8.07 -13.54 19.45
CA ASP A 110 -8.84 -13.85 18.23
C ASP A 110 -8.45 -15.20 17.64
N SER A 111 -9.44 -16.10 17.60
CA SER A 111 -9.29 -17.47 17.07
C SER A 111 -9.27 -17.55 15.53
N ARG A 112 -9.56 -16.44 14.82
CA ARG A 112 -9.74 -16.41 13.36
C ARG A 112 -8.47 -16.15 12.54
N GLY A 113 -7.30 -16.43 13.12
CA GLY A 113 -6.04 -16.42 12.36
C GLY A 113 -5.22 -15.12 12.44
N LEU A 114 -5.64 -14.11 13.21
CA LEU A 114 -4.79 -12.95 13.53
C LEU A 114 -3.69 -13.27 14.55
N ARG A 115 -3.69 -14.50 15.11
CA ARG A 115 -2.62 -15.04 15.96
C ARG A 115 -1.35 -15.39 15.19
N ARG A 116 -0.95 -14.51 14.28
CA ARG A 116 0.33 -14.67 13.55
C ARG A 116 1.52 -14.19 14.39
N CYS A 117 1.23 -13.57 15.52
CA CYS A 117 2.21 -13.15 16.51
C CYS A 117 2.24 -14.13 17.68
N ARG A 118 3.45 -14.44 18.14
CA ARG A 118 3.71 -15.23 19.35
C ARG A 118 4.63 -14.41 20.28
N PRO A 119 4.06 -13.55 21.11
CA PRO A 119 4.82 -12.51 21.83
C PRO A 119 5.92 -13.02 22.76
N LEU A 120 5.81 -14.27 23.23
CA LEU A 120 6.78 -14.85 24.18
C LEU A 120 7.89 -15.68 23.52
N GLU A 121 7.76 -15.98 22.22
CA GLU A 121 8.77 -16.74 21.52
C GLU A 121 9.92 -15.82 21.10
N GLU A 122 11.11 -16.40 20.93
CA GLU A 122 12.25 -15.66 20.40
C GLU A 122 11.95 -15.23 18.95
N PRO A 123 12.31 -13.96 18.58
CA PRO A 123 12.03 -13.46 17.27
C PRO A 123 12.88 -14.14 16.20
N VAL A 124 12.24 -14.53 15.11
CA VAL A 124 12.91 -15.00 13.88
C VAL A 124 13.14 -13.86 12.88
N ILE A 125 12.59 -12.69 13.17
CA ILE A 125 12.69 -11.48 12.35
C ILE A 125 13.77 -10.53 12.88
N TYR A 126 14.41 -9.82 11.97
CA TYR A 126 15.48 -8.86 12.29
C TYR A 126 15.55 -7.75 11.22
N PRO A 127 16.20 -6.60 11.55
CA PRO A 127 16.32 -5.49 10.60
C PRO A 127 17.07 -5.86 9.32
N LYS A 128 16.61 -5.35 8.19
CA LYS A 128 17.21 -5.57 6.85
C LYS A 128 17.23 -7.04 6.40
N MET A 129 16.26 -7.84 6.88
CA MET A 129 16.06 -9.20 6.38
C MET A 129 15.77 -9.17 4.88
N SER A 130 16.41 -10.06 4.12
CA SER A 130 16.17 -10.16 2.68
C SER A 130 14.84 -10.83 2.35
N GLY A 131 14.31 -10.59 1.14
CA GLY A 131 13.11 -11.25 0.65
C GLY A 131 13.25 -12.78 0.59
N GLU A 132 14.45 -13.29 0.27
CA GLU A 132 14.72 -14.74 0.23
C GLU A 132 14.69 -15.37 1.63
N GLU A 133 15.22 -14.68 2.64
CA GLU A 133 15.17 -15.13 4.03
C GLU A 133 13.75 -15.13 4.55
N TRP A 134 12.99 -14.09 4.21
CA TRP A 134 11.58 -13.99 4.53
C TRP A 134 10.77 -15.11 3.89
N ASP A 135 10.98 -15.37 2.59
CA ASP A 135 10.25 -16.42 1.87
C ASP A 135 10.49 -17.80 2.50
N ARG A 136 11.71 -18.09 2.95
CA ARG A 136 12.01 -19.34 3.68
C ARG A 136 11.27 -19.47 5.01
N ILE A 137 10.97 -18.35 5.68
CA ILE A 137 10.21 -18.35 6.94
C ILE A 137 8.71 -18.57 6.67
N VAL A 138 8.15 -17.87 5.68
CA VAL A 138 6.70 -17.92 5.42
C VAL A 138 6.29 -19.08 4.52
N ASN A 139 7.20 -19.62 3.72
CA ASN A 139 7.02 -20.77 2.83
C ASN A 139 8.08 -21.87 3.08
N PRO A 140 8.14 -22.43 4.31
CA PRO A 140 9.15 -23.43 4.60
C PRO A 140 8.98 -24.68 3.72
N GLU A 141 10.11 -25.28 3.31
CA GLU A 141 10.12 -26.52 2.53
C GLU A 141 9.35 -27.64 3.24
N GLY A 142 8.52 -28.36 2.50
CA GLY A 142 7.72 -29.47 3.03
C GLY A 142 6.44 -29.06 3.76
N ARG A 143 6.09 -27.77 3.78
CA ARG A 143 4.84 -27.25 4.36
C ARG A 143 3.62 -27.93 3.73
N ARG A 144 2.72 -28.44 4.58
CA ARG A 144 1.45 -29.01 4.12
C ARG A 144 0.41 -27.91 3.91
N LYS A 145 -0.46 -28.08 2.91
CA LYS A 145 -1.56 -27.13 2.66
C LYS A 145 -2.45 -27.00 3.90
N GLY A 146 -2.57 -25.80 4.44
CA GLY A 146 -3.36 -25.49 5.65
C GLY A 146 -2.57 -25.49 6.95
N GLU A 147 -1.26 -25.74 6.92
CA GLU A 147 -0.39 -25.57 8.08
C GLU A 147 -0.16 -24.07 8.34
N GLU A 148 -0.39 -23.64 9.59
CA GLU A 148 -0.24 -22.24 9.97
C GLU A 148 1.24 -21.87 10.16
N VAL A 149 1.61 -20.65 9.77
CA VAL A 149 2.95 -20.06 9.97
C VAL A 149 2.81 -18.87 10.89
N TYR A 150 3.72 -18.78 11.86
CA TYR A 150 3.76 -17.69 12.84
C TYR A 150 5.09 -16.93 12.73
N PRO A 151 5.26 -16.10 11.69
CA PRO A 151 6.54 -15.45 11.42
C PRO A 151 6.84 -14.29 12.39
N TYR A 152 5.82 -13.76 13.09
CA TYR A 152 5.95 -12.60 13.96
C TYR A 152 6.12 -13.00 15.43
N THR A 153 7.07 -13.90 15.69
CA THR A 153 7.46 -14.26 17.06
C THR A 153 8.10 -13.06 17.76
N GLY A 154 7.87 -12.92 19.06
CA GLY A 154 8.37 -11.80 19.84
C GLY A 154 7.69 -10.46 19.59
N VAL A 155 6.61 -10.39 18.79
CA VAL A 155 5.91 -9.16 18.43
C VAL A 155 4.57 -9.03 19.16
N LEU A 156 4.28 -7.84 19.68
CA LEU A 156 2.96 -7.44 20.17
C LEU A 156 2.34 -6.49 19.14
N PRO A 157 1.18 -6.80 18.53
CA PRO A 157 0.48 -5.84 17.65
C PRO A 157 -0.06 -4.68 18.49
N ILE A 158 0.42 -3.45 18.24
CA ILE A 158 0.03 -2.25 18.99
C ILE A 158 -0.84 -1.27 18.20
N GLY A 159 -1.11 -1.54 16.95
CA GLY A 159 -1.95 -0.72 16.07
C GLY A 159 -2.05 -1.27 14.67
N THR A 160 -2.93 -0.69 13.85
CA THR A 160 -3.08 -1.01 12.43
C THR A 160 -2.77 0.19 11.55
N GLN A 161 -2.24 -0.09 10.35
CA GLN A 161 -2.03 0.91 9.30
C GLN A 161 -3.13 0.82 8.22
N GLY A 162 -4.08 -0.10 8.40
CA GLY A 162 -5.16 -0.39 7.45
C GLY A 162 -4.89 -1.67 6.65
N CYS A 163 -5.94 -2.25 6.09
CA CYS A 163 -5.91 -3.54 5.41
C CYS A 163 -5.19 -4.60 6.26
N THR A 164 -4.10 -5.16 5.76
CA THR A 164 -3.30 -6.21 6.40
C THR A 164 -2.05 -5.67 7.12
N LEU A 165 -1.76 -4.37 6.97
CA LEU A 165 -0.57 -3.74 7.52
C LEU A 165 -0.74 -3.38 9.01
N MET A 166 0.24 -3.78 9.81
CA MET A 166 0.21 -3.67 11.26
C MET A 166 1.41 -2.91 11.81
N THR A 167 1.21 -2.30 12.96
CA THR A 167 2.27 -1.74 13.81
C THR A 167 2.48 -2.65 14.99
N GLY A 168 3.66 -3.22 15.11
CA GLY A 168 4.08 -4.11 16.21
C GLY A 168 5.13 -3.50 17.10
N LEU A 169 5.25 -4.06 18.31
CA LEU A 169 6.28 -3.74 19.28
C LEU A 169 7.04 -5.02 19.65
N MET A 170 8.34 -5.01 19.55
CA MET A 170 9.17 -6.15 19.94
C MET A 170 9.15 -6.34 21.46
N LEU A 171 8.72 -7.53 21.92
CA LEU A 171 8.66 -7.88 23.36
C LEU A 171 9.85 -8.70 23.82
N THR A 172 10.49 -9.44 22.93
CA THR A 172 11.61 -10.34 23.24
C THR A 172 12.80 -10.08 22.30
N GLY A 173 13.93 -10.72 22.57
CA GLY A 173 15.12 -10.65 21.76
C GLY A 173 15.86 -9.32 21.79
N PRO A 174 16.88 -9.15 20.91
CA PRO A 174 17.80 -8.00 20.94
C PRO A 174 17.14 -6.67 20.54
N TYR A 175 15.97 -6.71 19.91
CA TYR A 175 15.22 -5.53 19.44
C TYR A 175 14.06 -5.16 20.36
N ARG A 176 14.04 -5.70 21.58
CA ARG A 176 12.97 -5.40 22.57
C ARG A 176 12.73 -3.91 22.75
N GLY A 177 11.48 -3.48 22.62
CA GLY A 177 11.05 -2.07 22.72
C GLY A 177 11.08 -1.30 21.41
N GLN A 178 11.64 -1.85 20.33
CA GLN A 178 11.62 -1.24 19.01
C GLN A 178 10.29 -1.52 18.29
N VAL A 179 9.81 -0.55 17.53
CA VAL A 179 8.62 -0.69 16.70
C VAL A 179 8.98 -1.37 15.38
N VAL A 180 8.09 -2.24 14.91
CA VAL A 180 8.21 -2.97 13.65
C VAL A 180 6.90 -2.89 12.87
N TYR A 181 6.98 -2.63 11.57
CA TYR A 181 5.84 -2.69 10.64
C TYR A 181 5.84 -4.03 9.92
N TYR A 182 4.68 -4.64 9.80
CA TYR A 182 4.56 -5.95 9.18
C TYR A 182 3.21 -6.14 8.49
N ASP A 183 3.16 -7.08 7.55
CA ASP A 183 1.98 -7.40 6.76
C ASP A 183 1.44 -8.79 7.11
N ASN A 184 0.17 -8.87 7.51
CA ASN A 184 -0.50 -10.13 7.81
C ASN A 184 -0.69 -11.04 6.59
N ASP A 185 -0.56 -10.53 5.36
CA ASP A 185 -0.57 -11.33 4.14
C ASP A 185 0.84 -11.80 3.72
N PHE A 186 1.86 -11.43 4.50
CA PHE A 186 3.26 -11.85 4.32
C PHE A 186 3.88 -11.41 3.00
N CYS A 187 3.42 -10.31 2.42
CA CYS A 187 3.89 -9.82 1.11
C CYS A 187 5.36 -9.41 1.07
N GLY A 188 6.00 -9.25 2.22
CA GLY A 188 7.42 -8.93 2.35
C GLY A 188 7.93 -9.01 3.77
N PRO A 189 9.26 -8.89 3.97
CA PRO A 189 9.85 -8.92 5.29
C PRO A 189 9.39 -7.72 6.13
N PRO A 190 9.32 -7.87 7.46
CA PRO A 190 8.94 -6.78 8.35
C PRO A 190 9.98 -5.68 8.35
N PHE A 191 9.50 -4.44 8.48
CA PHE A 191 10.32 -3.25 8.51
C PHE A 191 10.50 -2.76 9.96
N PHE A 192 11.73 -2.76 10.44
CA PHE A 192 12.09 -2.20 11.74
C PHE A 192 12.32 -0.69 11.61
N VAL A 193 11.54 0.11 12.34
CA VAL A 193 11.75 1.57 12.34
C VAL A 193 13.15 1.91 12.88
N ARG A 194 13.68 3.06 12.48
CA ARG A 194 15.05 3.45 12.87
C ARG A 194 15.18 3.84 14.35
N GLU A 195 14.11 4.29 14.94
CA GLU A 195 14.03 4.64 16.38
C GLU A 195 14.22 3.38 17.23
N LYS A 196 15.08 3.51 18.24
CA LYS A 196 15.43 2.38 19.13
C LYS A 196 14.41 2.11 20.22
N GLY A 197 13.46 3.04 20.45
CA GLY A 197 12.45 2.93 21.48
C GLY A 197 11.09 3.47 21.03
N PHE A 198 10.05 3.04 21.72
CA PHE A 198 8.67 3.42 21.45
C PHE A 198 8.44 4.94 21.59
N LEU A 199 8.96 5.55 22.66
CA LEU A 199 8.71 6.97 22.92
C LEU A 199 9.39 7.88 21.89
N SER A 200 10.59 7.53 21.44
CA SER A 200 11.28 8.28 20.39
C SER A 200 10.54 8.21 19.04
N TRP A 201 10.01 7.05 18.69
CA TRP A 201 9.15 6.86 17.52
C TRP A 201 7.84 7.68 17.62
N TYR A 202 7.18 7.64 18.78
CA TYR A 202 5.94 8.40 19.01
C TYR A 202 6.15 9.92 18.97
N GLU A 203 7.24 10.41 19.58
CA GLU A 203 7.61 11.81 19.58
C GLU A 203 7.99 12.30 18.16
N ARG A 204 8.69 11.46 17.37
CA ARG A 204 8.97 11.75 15.95
C ARG A 204 7.69 11.96 15.17
N TRP A 205 6.71 11.06 15.30
CA TRP A 205 5.41 11.22 14.64
C TRP A 205 4.78 12.59 14.94
N LEU A 206 4.71 12.96 16.20
CA LEU A 206 4.16 14.27 16.58
C LEU A 206 4.93 15.43 15.96
N ARG A 207 6.26 15.37 15.93
CA ARG A 207 7.10 16.40 15.32
C ARG A 207 6.91 16.50 13.82
N GLU A 208 6.78 15.39 13.12
CA GLU A 208 6.54 15.36 11.67
C GLU A 208 5.14 15.88 11.32
N VAL A 209 4.10 15.56 12.12
CA VAL A 209 2.77 16.17 11.99
C VAL A 209 2.83 17.69 12.14
N ILE A 210 3.49 18.18 13.21
CA ILE A 210 3.63 19.62 13.48
C ILE A 210 4.40 20.33 12.35
N ALA A 211 5.43 19.69 11.82
CA ALA A 211 6.22 20.20 10.70
C ALA A 211 5.44 20.21 9.36
N GLY A 212 4.30 19.51 9.29
CA GLY A 212 3.49 19.44 8.08
C GLY A 212 4.08 18.51 7.01
N TYR A 213 4.91 17.52 7.39
CA TYR A 213 5.48 16.58 6.43
C TYR A 213 4.38 15.66 5.87
N ASN A 214 4.47 15.34 4.59
CA ASN A 214 3.56 14.42 3.93
C ASN A 214 3.94 12.96 4.29
N ASP A 215 3.02 12.19 4.85
CA ASP A 215 3.16 10.78 5.17
C ASP A 215 2.40 9.85 4.22
N GLU A 216 1.60 10.39 3.30
CA GLU A 216 0.85 9.59 2.32
C GLU A 216 1.76 8.92 1.29
N GLU A 217 2.79 9.62 0.81
CA GLU A 217 3.69 9.09 -0.22
C GLU A 217 4.79 8.19 0.34
N CYS A 218 5.30 8.50 1.54
CA CYS A 218 6.45 7.79 2.10
C CYS A 218 6.09 6.84 3.24
N GLY A 219 4.90 6.96 3.83
CA GLY A 219 4.55 6.32 5.08
C GLY A 219 5.38 6.82 6.28
N PHE A 220 4.73 7.12 7.40
CA PHE A 220 5.46 7.51 8.60
C PHE A 220 6.37 6.37 9.09
N GLY A 221 7.60 6.70 9.44
CA GLY A 221 8.57 5.75 9.99
C GLY A 221 9.33 4.90 8.96
N LEU A 222 8.87 4.84 7.70
CA LEU A 222 9.56 4.14 6.61
C LEU A 222 10.75 4.94 6.05
N ASN A 223 10.87 6.22 6.40
CA ASN A 223 11.89 7.14 5.93
C ASN A 223 12.87 7.53 7.06
N VAL A 224 13.95 8.20 6.71
CA VAL A 224 14.94 8.74 7.67
C VAL A 224 14.37 9.97 8.38
N ASP A 225 14.51 10.06 9.72
CA ASP A 225 14.13 11.27 10.47
C ASP A 225 15.03 12.46 10.08
N GLY A 226 14.45 13.64 10.13
CA GLY A 226 15.16 14.90 9.92
C GLY A 226 14.43 15.86 8.99
N ASN A 227 14.82 17.14 9.09
CA ASN A 227 14.43 18.18 8.16
C ASN A 227 15.35 18.19 6.92
N PRO A 228 15.05 18.96 5.86
CA PRO A 228 15.83 18.95 4.62
C PRO A 228 17.34 19.23 4.82
N ARG A 229 17.70 20.04 5.81
CA ARG A 229 19.10 20.34 6.11
C ARG A 229 19.79 19.14 6.78
N GLN A 230 19.13 18.55 7.78
CA GLN A 230 19.67 17.38 8.49
C GLN A 230 19.88 16.18 7.54
N LEU A 231 18.89 15.92 6.65
CA LEU A 231 19.03 14.86 5.65
C LEU A 231 20.20 15.13 4.67
N MET A 232 20.41 16.40 4.27
CA MET A 232 21.58 16.75 3.44
C MET A 232 22.89 16.50 4.19
N GLU A 233 22.98 16.89 5.46
CA GLU A 233 24.16 16.65 6.30
C GLU A 233 24.42 15.13 6.49
N LEU A 234 23.37 14.30 6.62
CA LEU A 234 23.50 12.84 6.65
C LEU A 234 24.01 12.29 5.31
N TYR A 235 23.47 12.78 4.20
CA TYR A 235 23.92 12.38 2.86
C TYR A 235 25.40 12.70 2.63
N GLU A 236 25.88 13.85 3.10
CA GLU A 236 27.28 14.26 3.03
C GLU A 236 28.23 13.34 3.85
N GLN A 237 27.70 12.73 4.92
CA GLN A 237 28.51 11.94 5.87
C GLN A 237 28.60 10.45 5.51
N THR A 238 27.71 9.96 4.64
CA THR A 238 27.69 8.55 4.25
C THR A 238 28.25 8.32 2.85
N GLU A 239 29.02 7.25 2.68
CA GLU A 239 29.47 6.74 1.38
C GLU A 239 28.70 5.48 0.97
N ASP A 240 27.85 4.92 1.86
CA ASP A 240 27.04 3.74 1.60
C ASP A 240 25.93 4.06 0.60
N PRO A 241 25.92 3.44 -0.61
CA PRO A 241 24.89 3.69 -1.61
C PRO A 241 23.47 3.40 -1.12
N GLU A 242 23.28 2.35 -0.31
CA GLU A 242 21.94 2.00 0.22
C GLU A 242 21.43 3.08 1.18
N GLU A 243 22.30 3.56 2.08
CA GLU A 243 21.95 4.64 2.98
C GLU A 243 21.70 5.96 2.23
N ARG A 244 22.47 6.27 1.19
CA ARG A 244 22.23 7.42 0.31
C ARG A 244 20.85 7.34 -0.35
N LYS A 245 20.45 6.16 -0.86
CA LYS A 245 19.15 5.93 -1.48
C LYS A 245 18.01 6.15 -0.47
N GLU A 246 18.13 5.62 0.75
CA GLU A 246 17.14 5.82 1.81
C GLU A 246 17.00 7.30 2.23
N ILE A 247 18.11 8.04 2.27
CA ILE A 247 18.10 9.48 2.56
C ILE A 247 17.41 10.26 1.44
N ILE A 248 17.70 9.94 0.16
CA ILE A 248 17.05 10.59 -0.99
C ILE A 248 15.54 10.33 -0.97
N ASP A 249 15.11 9.08 -0.75
CA ASP A 249 13.70 8.72 -0.67
C ASP A 249 12.99 9.46 0.47
N SER A 250 13.70 9.80 1.53
CA SER A 250 13.16 10.56 2.66
C SER A 250 12.81 12.01 2.32
N TYR A 251 13.25 12.54 1.19
CA TYR A 251 12.87 13.87 0.72
C TYR A 251 11.44 13.93 0.20
N TYR A 252 10.84 12.80 -0.21
CA TYR A 252 9.45 12.74 -0.66
C TYR A 252 8.42 13.11 0.41
N LYS A 253 8.81 13.14 1.69
CA LYS A 253 7.96 13.65 2.76
C LYS A 253 7.82 15.19 2.78
N PHE A 254 8.63 15.92 2.01
CA PHE A 254 8.57 17.39 1.95
C PHE A 254 7.74 17.84 0.75
N GLU A 255 6.91 18.84 0.96
CA GLU A 255 6.17 19.47 -0.13
C GLU A 255 7.09 20.23 -1.10
N THR A 256 8.16 20.83 -0.57
CA THR A 256 9.11 21.63 -1.35
C THR A 256 10.56 21.34 -0.94
N LEU A 257 11.48 21.46 -1.90
CA LEU A 257 12.91 21.37 -1.66
C LEU A 257 13.51 22.79 -1.58
N PRO A 258 14.16 23.19 -0.45
CA PRO A 258 14.74 24.51 -0.33
C PRO A 258 15.89 24.74 -1.34
N GLY A 259 16.10 26.00 -1.76
CA GLY A 259 17.05 26.35 -2.83
C GLY A 259 18.48 25.86 -2.59
N LYS A 260 18.96 25.88 -1.34
CA LYS A 260 20.30 25.37 -0.98
C LYS A 260 20.43 23.88 -1.28
N GLN A 261 19.43 23.08 -0.91
CA GLN A 261 19.38 21.64 -1.17
C GLN A 261 19.23 21.35 -2.67
N LYS A 262 18.42 22.13 -3.39
CA LYS A 262 18.32 22.03 -4.87
C LYS A 262 19.69 22.16 -5.53
N THR A 263 20.46 23.19 -5.14
CA THR A 263 21.81 23.42 -5.70
C THR A 263 22.77 22.30 -5.33
N TYR A 264 22.78 21.90 -4.07
CA TYR A 264 23.64 20.82 -3.56
C TYR A 264 23.39 19.51 -4.30
N PHE A 265 22.15 19.01 -4.31
CA PHE A 265 21.82 17.73 -4.91
C PHE A 265 21.96 17.72 -6.44
N LYS A 266 21.80 18.86 -7.09
CA LYS A 266 22.11 18.99 -8.52
C LYS A 266 23.60 18.78 -8.80
N GLN A 267 24.47 19.31 -7.94
CA GLN A 267 25.93 19.09 -8.04
C GLN A 267 26.29 17.65 -7.69
N ALA A 268 25.73 17.11 -6.62
CA ALA A 268 25.91 15.69 -6.23
C ALA A 268 25.49 14.74 -7.36
N CYS A 269 24.34 14.96 -7.98
CA CYS A 269 23.86 14.17 -9.11
C CYS A 269 24.84 14.18 -10.31
N ALA A 270 25.47 15.33 -10.59
CA ALA A 270 26.43 15.45 -11.68
C ALA A 270 27.74 14.69 -11.40
N GLN A 271 28.10 14.44 -10.14
CA GLN A 271 29.31 13.79 -9.67
C GLN A 271 29.11 12.33 -9.26
N GLU A 272 27.84 11.91 -9.07
CA GLU A 272 27.51 10.58 -8.60
C GLU A 272 27.91 9.50 -9.62
N THR A 273 28.64 8.50 -9.14
CA THR A 273 29.14 7.37 -9.94
C THR A 273 28.30 6.13 -9.79
N ASP A 274 27.61 5.98 -8.67
CA ASP A 274 26.63 4.90 -8.49
C ASP A 274 25.36 5.21 -9.27
N MET A 275 25.01 4.33 -10.21
CA MET A 275 23.88 4.58 -11.13
C MET A 275 22.54 4.56 -10.43
N GLU A 276 22.35 3.73 -9.40
CA GLU A 276 21.07 3.66 -8.67
C GLU A 276 20.86 4.91 -7.82
N VAL A 277 21.90 5.36 -7.11
CA VAL A 277 21.89 6.61 -6.35
C VAL A 277 21.65 7.79 -7.29
N ARG A 278 22.33 7.83 -8.43
CA ARG A 278 22.16 8.89 -9.44
C ARG A 278 20.73 8.93 -9.98
N MET A 279 20.14 7.76 -10.27
CA MET A 279 18.76 7.67 -10.75
C MET A 279 17.77 8.20 -9.71
N LYS A 280 17.95 7.87 -8.42
CA LYS A 280 17.13 8.42 -7.35
C LYS A 280 17.29 9.93 -7.20
N LEU A 281 18.51 10.47 -7.34
CA LEU A 281 18.74 11.92 -7.35
C LEU A 281 18.01 12.60 -8.52
N ILE A 282 18.07 12.03 -9.73
CA ILE A 282 17.36 12.57 -10.89
C ILE A 282 15.85 12.58 -10.61
N LYS A 283 15.27 11.46 -10.14
CA LYS A 283 13.85 11.35 -9.78
C LYS A 283 13.46 12.45 -8.79
N MET A 284 14.14 12.53 -7.66
CA MET A 284 13.88 13.54 -6.63
C MET A 284 13.98 14.97 -7.19
N LEU A 285 15.02 15.28 -7.97
CA LEU A 285 15.22 16.63 -8.52
C LEU A 285 14.17 17.01 -9.58
N VAL A 286 13.71 16.05 -10.37
CA VAL A 286 12.59 16.23 -11.31
C VAL A 286 11.30 16.50 -10.54
N ARG A 287 10.99 15.71 -9.53
CA ARG A 287 9.84 15.87 -8.61
C ARG A 287 9.76 17.29 -8.04
N PHE A 288 10.89 17.81 -7.56
CA PHE A 288 10.97 19.17 -7.00
C PHE A 288 11.18 20.26 -8.05
N HIS A 289 10.97 19.95 -9.31
CA HIS A 289 11.03 20.90 -10.44
C HIS A 289 12.34 21.70 -10.48
N VAL A 290 13.48 21.01 -10.27
CA VAL A 290 14.79 21.66 -10.33
C VAL A 290 15.15 21.97 -11.78
N PRO A 291 15.44 23.24 -12.13
CA PRO A 291 15.70 23.63 -13.50
C PRO A 291 16.85 22.87 -14.15
N GLY A 292 16.63 22.39 -15.37
CA GLY A 292 17.62 21.68 -16.18
C GLY A 292 17.71 20.18 -15.94
N MET A 293 16.88 19.59 -15.06
CA MET A 293 16.85 18.15 -14.85
C MET A 293 16.21 17.38 -16.01
N THR A 294 15.38 18.02 -16.83
CA THR A 294 14.90 17.42 -18.09
C THR A 294 16.03 17.04 -19.04
N LYS A 295 17.18 17.73 -18.98
CA LYS A 295 18.38 17.35 -19.76
C LYS A 295 19.00 16.02 -19.29
N GLU A 296 18.85 15.65 -18.03
CA GLU A 296 19.30 14.33 -17.55
C GLU A 296 18.40 13.23 -18.11
N ILE A 297 17.11 13.47 -18.27
CA ILE A 297 16.19 12.55 -18.96
C ILE A 297 16.60 12.41 -20.46
N GLU A 298 16.94 13.53 -21.12
CA GLU A 298 17.44 13.52 -22.50
C GLU A 298 18.72 12.67 -22.64
N LYS A 299 19.66 12.81 -21.72
CA LYS A 299 20.88 11.99 -21.70
C LYS A 299 20.57 10.50 -21.52
N LEU A 300 19.69 10.13 -20.58
CA LEU A 300 19.28 8.73 -20.42
C LEU A 300 18.70 8.17 -21.71
N TRP A 301 17.89 8.98 -22.39
CA TRP A 301 17.31 8.61 -23.68
C TRP A 301 18.36 8.41 -24.77
N GLU A 302 19.34 9.33 -24.88
CA GLU A 302 20.44 9.24 -25.82
C GLU A 302 21.33 8.01 -25.57
N TYR A 303 21.50 7.59 -24.33
CA TYR A 303 22.23 6.37 -23.94
C TYR A 303 21.42 5.07 -24.10
N GLY A 304 20.14 5.15 -24.51
CA GLY A 304 19.27 4.00 -24.65
C GLY A 304 18.70 3.47 -23.33
N ALA A 305 18.87 4.19 -22.22
CA ALA A 305 18.27 3.88 -20.91
C ALA A 305 16.78 4.28 -20.89
N TYR A 306 16.01 3.70 -21.80
CA TYR A 306 14.63 4.10 -22.04
C TYR A 306 13.71 3.77 -20.87
N ALA A 307 13.86 2.59 -20.26
CA ALA A 307 13.01 2.18 -19.13
C ALA A 307 13.13 3.14 -17.94
N GLU A 308 14.36 3.54 -17.63
CA GLU A 308 14.66 4.50 -16.56
C GLU A 308 14.10 5.89 -16.87
N ALA A 309 14.31 6.37 -18.10
CA ALA A 309 13.77 7.66 -18.54
C ALA A 309 12.24 7.68 -18.48
N VAL A 310 11.58 6.62 -18.97
CA VAL A 310 10.12 6.47 -18.92
C VAL A 310 9.62 6.42 -17.47
N SER A 311 10.28 5.68 -16.59
CA SER A 311 9.93 5.63 -15.16
C SER A 311 9.95 7.04 -14.53
N ILE A 312 11.00 7.84 -14.80
CA ILE A 312 11.09 9.22 -14.28
C ILE A 312 9.95 10.08 -14.83
N ILE A 313 9.68 10.01 -16.13
CA ILE A 313 8.61 10.80 -16.78
C ILE A 313 7.24 10.41 -16.20
N THR A 314 7.01 9.11 -16.00
CA THR A 314 5.72 8.58 -15.52
C THR A 314 5.40 9.04 -14.11
N TYR A 315 6.34 8.90 -13.18
CA TYR A 315 6.06 9.12 -11.76
C TYR A 315 6.41 10.52 -11.26
N GLU A 316 7.44 11.14 -11.83
CA GLU A 316 7.95 12.43 -11.35
C GLU A 316 7.68 13.59 -12.32
N GLY A 317 7.37 13.27 -13.58
CA GLY A 317 7.12 14.28 -14.61
C GLY A 317 5.78 14.99 -14.41
N THR A 318 5.79 16.33 -14.54
CA THR A 318 4.55 17.10 -14.66
C THR A 318 3.79 16.72 -15.93
N TRP A 319 2.56 17.21 -16.04
CA TRP A 319 1.74 16.95 -17.25
C TRP A 319 2.45 17.48 -18.52
N GLU A 320 3.11 18.65 -18.44
CA GLU A 320 3.87 19.24 -19.55
C GLU A 320 5.08 18.36 -19.94
N VAL A 321 5.77 17.77 -18.97
CA VAL A 321 6.88 16.84 -19.24
C VAL A 321 6.34 15.59 -19.92
N LYS A 322 5.27 15.00 -19.41
CA LYS A 322 4.62 13.82 -20.02
C LYS A 322 4.18 14.12 -21.47
N ALA A 323 3.56 15.27 -21.69
CA ALA A 323 3.13 15.71 -23.00
C ALA A 323 4.30 15.91 -23.98
N ALA A 324 5.42 16.45 -23.52
CA ALA A 324 6.61 16.65 -24.36
C ALA A 324 7.29 15.32 -24.77
N TRP A 325 7.13 14.29 -23.96
CA TRP A 325 7.77 12.97 -24.16
C TRP A 325 6.84 11.90 -24.73
N TYR A 326 5.55 12.14 -24.74
CA TYR A 326 4.53 11.15 -25.11
C TYR A 326 4.83 10.45 -26.45
N GLU A 327 5.10 11.21 -27.52
CA GLU A 327 5.37 10.63 -28.85
C GLU A 327 6.65 9.78 -28.84
N LYS A 328 7.71 10.23 -28.20
CA LYS A 328 8.97 9.48 -28.06
C LYS A 328 8.76 8.16 -27.29
N ILE A 329 7.97 8.19 -26.19
CA ILE A 329 7.64 6.98 -25.42
C ILE A 329 6.85 6.02 -26.30
N PHE A 330 5.93 6.54 -27.10
CA PHE A 330 5.14 5.72 -28.01
C PHE A 330 6.00 5.05 -29.09
N GLU A 331 6.96 5.76 -29.66
CA GLU A 331 7.88 5.23 -30.68
C GLU A 331 8.72 4.06 -30.17
N ILE A 332 9.11 4.07 -28.90
CA ILE A 332 9.94 3.00 -28.30
C ILE A 332 9.12 1.91 -27.61
N LEU A 333 7.80 2.05 -27.52
CA LEU A 333 6.92 1.09 -26.83
C LEU A 333 7.14 -0.38 -27.30
N PRO A 334 7.35 -0.66 -28.59
CA PRO A 334 7.64 -2.01 -29.05
C PRO A 334 8.93 -2.63 -28.51
N GLN A 335 9.88 -1.80 -28.06
CA GLN A 335 11.18 -2.23 -27.54
C GLN A 335 11.18 -2.39 -26.02
N LEU A 336 10.18 -1.81 -25.32
CA LEU A 336 10.09 -1.86 -23.88
C LEU A 336 9.54 -3.20 -23.39
N GLN A 337 10.08 -3.68 -22.26
CA GLN A 337 9.67 -4.91 -21.58
C GLN A 337 9.53 -4.65 -20.07
N GLY A 338 8.82 -5.51 -19.37
CA GLY A 338 8.67 -5.49 -17.93
C GLY A 338 8.25 -4.12 -17.37
N ASN A 339 8.96 -3.62 -16.38
CA ASN A 339 8.63 -2.34 -15.74
C ASN A 339 8.62 -1.16 -16.74
N GLY A 340 9.57 -1.09 -17.66
CA GLY A 340 9.60 0.00 -18.64
C GLY A 340 8.35 0.03 -19.53
N PHE A 341 7.86 -1.13 -19.96
CA PHE A 341 6.60 -1.25 -20.70
C PHE A 341 5.39 -0.83 -19.84
N ARG A 342 5.33 -1.31 -18.61
CA ARG A 342 4.24 -0.96 -17.67
C ARG A 342 4.19 0.52 -17.37
N ASP A 343 5.34 1.14 -17.12
CA ASP A 343 5.46 2.58 -16.87
C ASP A 343 5.01 3.40 -18.09
N ALA A 344 5.36 2.99 -19.31
CA ALA A 344 4.86 3.60 -20.54
C ALA A 344 3.32 3.51 -20.62
N CYS A 345 2.75 2.34 -20.33
CA CYS A 345 1.30 2.14 -20.31
C CYS A 345 0.63 3.06 -19.27
N HIS A 346 1.21 3.20 -18.06
CA HIS A 346 0.71 4.14 -17.05
C HIS A 346 0.75 5.59 -17.52
N THR A 347 1.81 5.98 -18.26
CA THR A 347 1.86 7.32 -18.87
C THR A 347 0.70 7.55 -19.83
N PHE A 348 0.38 6.57 -20.68
CA PHE A 348 -0.74 6.71 -21.62
C PHE A 348 -2.08 6.81 -20.92
N GLY A 349 -2.34 5.98 -19.90
CA GLY A 349 -3.55 6.06 -19.09
C GLY A 349 -3.70 7.40 -18.35
N ALA A 350 -2.61 7.92 -17.80
CA ALA A 350 -2.59 9.23 -17.12
C ALA A 350 -2.86 10.40 -18.10
N MET A 351 -2.56 10.23 -19.39
CA MET A 351 -2.71 11.24 -20.43
C MET A 351 -3.96 11.05 -21.30
N LYS A 352 -4.96 10.34 -20.81
CA LYS A 352 -6.21 10.01 -21.53
C LYS A 352 -6.93 11.20 -22.21
N ASP A 353 -6.74 12.40 -21.70
CA ASP A 353 -7.33 13.64 -22.22
C ASP A 353 -6.44 14.38 -23.22
N TYR A 354 -5.24 13.87 -23.50
CA TYR A 354 -4.35 14.43 -24.49
C TYR A 354 -4.88 14.14 -25.92
N PRO A 355 -4.80 15.09 -26.87
CA PRO A 355 -5.49 14.98 -28.16
C PRO A 355 -5.18 13.73 -28.98
N ASN A 356 -3.96 13.23 -28.93
CA ASN A 356 -3.51 12.09 -29.74
C ASN A 356 -3.50 10.77 -28.95
N VAL A 357 -4.04 10.73 -27.73
CA VAL A 357 -4.05 9.53 -26.88
C VAL A 357 -5.38 8.82 -27.07
N HIS A 358 -5.38 7.69 -27.76
CA HIS A 358 -6.55 6.83 -27.97
C HIS A 358 -6.15 5.36 -28.10
N ALA A 359 -7.10 4.46 -27.82
CA ALA A 359 -6.87 3.03 -27.74
C ALA A 359 -6.27 2.42 -29.03
N GLY A 360 -6.66 2.93 -30.21
CA GLY A 360 -6.18 2.45 -31.50
C GLY A 360 -4.66 2.53 -31.66
N ARG A 361 -4.00 3.47 -31.01
CA ARG A 361 -2.53 3.55 -31.03
C ARG A 361 -1.84 2.40 -30.31
N LEU A 362 -2.52 1.71 -29.41
CA LEU A 362 -1.98 0.55 -28.66
C LEU A 362 -2.25 -0.79 -29.37
N LYS A 363 -2.79 -0.77 -30.59
CA LYS A 363 -3.14 -1.98 -31.34
C LYS A 363 -1.97 -2.92 -31.54
N GLU A 364 -0.78 -2.40 -31.86
CA GLU A 364 0.43 -3.21 -32.03
C GLU A 364 0.90 -3.81 -30.71
N ALA A 365 0.76 -3.09 -29.59
CA ALA A 365 1.09 -3.61 -28.26
C ALA A 365 0.17 -4.76 -27.84
N LEU A 366 -1.11 -4.72 -28.24
CA LEU A 366 -2.08 -5.78 -27.90
C LEU A 366 -1.71 -7.14 -28.50
N VAL A 367 -1.11 -7.18 -29.69
CA VAL A 367 -0.76 -8.42 -30.41
C VAL A 367 0.64 -8.95 -30.07
N ARG A 368 1.38 -8.30 -29.17
CA ARG A 368 2.70 -8.76 -28.73
C ARG A 368 2.60 -10.08 -27.98
N GLU A 369 3.40 -11.07 -28.37
CA GLU A 369 3.43 -12.40 -27.77
C GLU A 369 4.36 -12.47 -26.55
N ASP A 370 5.34 -11.54 -26.45
CA ASP A 370 6.34 -11.48 -25.39
C ASP A 370 5.84 -10.83 -24.09
N LEU A 371 4.63 -10.29 -24.07
CA LEU A 371 4.03 -9.70 -22.87
C LEU A 371 3.57 -10.77 -21.88
N ASP A 372 4.04 -10.65 -20.65
CA ASP A 372 3.55 -11.48 -19.56
C ASP A 372 2.11 -11.07 -19.14
N ARG A 373 1.56 -11.82 -18.18
CA ARG A 373 0.21 -11.58 -17.66
C ARG A 373 0.08 -10.19 -17.02
N ASN A 374 1.09 -9.74 -16.28
CA ASN A 374 1.06 -8.46 -15.59
C ASN A 374 1.16 -7.30 -16.58
N ASP A 375 2.00 -7.44 -17.61
CA ASP A 375 2.10 -6.48 -18.71
C ASP A 375 0.75 -6.30 -19.42
N ARG A 376 0.06 -7.42 -19.72
CA ARG A 376 -1.29 -7.37 -20.34
C ARG A 376 -2.31 -6.72 -19.44
N ILE A 377 -2.30 -6.98 -18.12
CA ILE A 377 -3.19 -6.34 -17.16
C ILE A 377 -3.00 -4.82 -17.18
N VAL A 378 -1.74 -4.35 -17.14
CA VAL A 378 -1.44 -2.91 -17.14
C VAL A 378 -1.83 -2.26 -18.47
N LEU A 379 -1.57 -2.93 -19.59
CA LEU A 379 -2.02 -2.47 -20.91
C LEU A 379 -3.54 -2.35 -20.99
N PHE A 380 -4.28 -3.34 -20.48
CA PHE A 380 -5.75 -3.32 -20.47
C PHE A 380 -6.28 -2.21 -19.54
N HIS A 381 -5.64 -2.00 -18.38
CA HIS A 381 -5.98 -0.85 -17.53
C HIS A 381 -5.83 0.49 -18.24
N SER A 382 -4.78 0.66 -19.03
CA SER A 382 -4.58 1.89 -19.80
C SER A 382 -5.66 2.06 -20.85
N ILE A 383 -5.96 1.00 -21.63
CA ILE A 383 -6.98 1.03 -22.69
C ILE A 383 -8.38 1.30 -22.12
N ARG A 384 -8.70 0.78 -20.93
CA ARG A 384 -9.99 0.99 -20.26
C ARG A 384 -10.37 2.46 -20.20
N ASP A 385 -9.42 3.33 -19.89
CA ASP A 385 -9.66 4.74 -19.65
C ASP A 385 -9.51 5.62 -20.91
N LEU A 386 -9.05 5.03 -22.04
CA LEU A 386 -8.86 5.73 -23.30
C LEU A 386 -10.12 5.80 -24.16
N LYS A 387 -10.17 6.81 -25.02
CA LYS A 387 -11.15 6.93 -26.12
C LYS A 387 -10.77 6.02 -27.30
N GLY A 388 -11.67 5.83 -28.25
CA GLY A 388 -11.39 5.07 -29.49
C GLY A 388 -11.28 3.57 -29.29
N LYS A 389 -12.01 3.01 -28.33
CA LYS A 389 -12.04 1.56 -28.04
C LYS A 389 -12.56 0.74 -29.22
N GLU A 390 -13.37 1.34 -30.08
CA GLU A 390 -13.88 0.72 -31.30
C GLU A 390 -12.74 0.33 -32.26
N GLU A 391 -11.62 1.05 -32.25
CA GLU A 391 -10.47 0.80 -33.12
C GLU A 391 -9.71 -0.50 -32.76
N VAL A 392 -9.87 -0.98 -31.51
CA VAL A 392 -9.26 -2.22 -31.00
C VAL A 392 -10.30 -3.32 -30.72
N LEU A 393 -11.55 -3.10 -31.11
CA LEU A 393 -12.63 -4.02 -30.79
C LEU A 393 -12.41 -5.42 -31.36
N ASP A 394 -11.89 -5.54 -32.59
CA ASP A 394 -11.65 -6.84 -33.24
C ASP A 394 -10.72 -7.73 -32.39
N TYR A 395 -9.67 -7.14 -31.81
CA TYR A 395 -8.80 -7.84 -30.89
C TYR A 395 -9.56 -8.36 -29.66
N PHE A 396 -10.39 -7.52 -29.05
CA PHE A 396 -11.12 -7.92 -27.84
C PHE A 396 -12.26 -8.91 -28.13
N LEU A 397 -12.86 -8.90 -29.33
CA LEU A 397 -13.82 -9.93 -29.74
C LEU A 397 -13.14 -11.31 -29.82
N ASP A 398 -11.97 -11.39 -30.42
CA ASP A 398 -11.19 -12.61 -30.48
C ASP A 398 -10.73 -13.03 -29.06
N TYR A 399 -10.14 -12.13 -28.32
CA TYR A 399 -9.64 -12.38 -26.96
C TYR A 399 -10.74 -12.90 -26.01
N LEU A 400 -11.89 -12.24 -25.95
CA LEU A 400 -13.04 -12.64 -25.12
C LEU A 400 -13.63 -13.99 -25.57
N SER A 401 -13.45 -14.38 -26.83
CA SER A 401 -13.95 -15.66 -27.35
C SER A 401 -13.04 -16.85 -27.02
N THR A 402 -11.75 -16.61 -26.76
CA THR A 402 -10.73 -17.63 -26.61
C THR A 402 -10.17 -17.72 -25.19
N GLU A 403 -10.20 -16.62 -24.42
CA GLU A 403 -9.68 -16.58 -23.06
C GLU A 403 -10.56 -17.37 -22.08
N GLU A 404 -9.92 -18.13 -21.19
CA GLU A 404 -10.62 -18.93 -20.18
C GLU A 404 -10.45 -18.43 -18.76
N ASN A 405 -9.45 -17.57 -18.49
CA ASN A 405 -9.18 -17.05 -17.16
C ASN A 405 -10.18 -15.93 -16.79
N PRO A 406 -11.03 -16.12 -15.76
CA PRO A 406 -12.06 -15.14 -15.41
C PRO A 406 -11.50 -13.75 -15.07
N THR A 407 -10.33 -13.69 -14.45
CA THR A 407 -9.68 -12.41 -14.11
C THR A 407 -9.28 -11.64 -15.38
N MET A 408 -8.68 -12.32 -16.36
CA MET A 408 -8.30 -11.69 -17.63
C MET A 408 -9.52 -11.26 -18.43
N LEU A 409 -10.58 -12.05 -18.42
CA LEU A 409 -11.86 -11.69 -19.03
C LEU A 409 -12.46 -10.42 -18.40
N ILE A 410 -12.34 -10.21 -17.07
CA ILE A 410 -12.79 -8.97 -16.42
C ILE A 410 -12.06 -7.76 -17.00
N TYR A 411 -10.75 -7.82 -17.13
CA TYR A 411 -9.96 -6.72 -17.69
C TYR A 411 -10.34 -6.45 -19.16
N ALA A 412 -10.54 -7.50 -19.95
CA ALA A 412 -10.97 -7.35 -21.34
C ALA A 412 -12.40 -6.74 -21.46
N VAL A 413 -13.33 -7.11 -20.57
CA VAL A 413 -14.66 -6.51 -20.49
C VAL A 413 -14.56 -5.01 -20.17
N TRP A 414 -13.67 -4.59 -19.28
CA TRP A 414 -13.46 -3.17 -19.01
C TRP A 414 -12.94 -2.39 -20.22
N CYS A 415 -12.08 -3.01 -21.05
CA CYS A 415 -11.58 -2.38 -22.28
C CYS A 415 -12.68 -2.17 -23.34
N THR A 416 -13.75 -2.94 -23.29
CA THR A 416 -14.87 -2.86 -24.22
C THR A 416 -16.11 -2.16 -23.62
N GLU A 417 -15.95 -1.62 -22.41
CA GLU A 417 -17.03 -0.89 -21.72
C GLU A 417 -17.51 0.30 -22.54
N GLY A 418 -18.82 0.38 -22.75
CA GLY A 418 -19.49 1.45 -23.49
C GLY A 418 -19.48 1.28 -25.02
N VAL A 419 -18.76 0.29 -25.57
CA VAL A 419 -18.76 0.02 -27.02
C VAL A 419 -20.06 -0.66 -27.44
N LYS A 420 -20.80 -0.01 -28.34
CA LYS A 420 -22.08 -0.53 -28.85
C LYS A 420 -21.87 -1.39 -30.10
N ASN A 421 -21.73 -2.69 -29.92
CA ASN A 421 -21.53 -3.65 -31.00
C ASN A 421 -22.35 -4.92 -30.75
N ARG A 422 -23.02 -5.44 -31.78
CA ARG A 422 -23.91 -6.62 -31.66
C ARG A 422 -23.11 -7.91 -31.41
N GLN A 423 -21.97 -8.12 -32.05
CA GLN A 423 -21.14 -9.30 -31.82
C GLN A 423 -20.60 -9.32 -30.39
N LEU A 424 -20.23 -8.15 -29.83
CA LEU A 424 -19.80 -8.02 -28.44
C LEU A 424 -20.94 -8.38 -27.47
N GLN A 425 -22.18 -7.96 -27.75
CA GLN A 425 -23.34 -8.33 -26.94
C GLN A 425 -23.58 -9.84 -26.94
N GLU A 426 -23.52 -10.48 -28.11
CA GLU A 426 -23.65 -11.93 -28.26
C GLU A 426 -22.58 -12.69 -27.50
N LEU A 427 -21.34 -12.17 -27.52
CA LEU A 427 -20.23 -12.74 -26.79
C LEU A 427 -20.41 -12.61 -25.27
N TYR A 428 -20.87 -11.46 -24.80
CA TYR A 428 -21.20 -11.28 -23.38
C TYR A 428 -22.30 -12.23 -22.90
N VAL A 429 -23.33 -12.46 -23.71
CA VAL A 429 -24.38 -13.44 -23.40
C VAL A 429 -23.81 -14.86 -23.34
N LYS A 430 -22.92 -15.24 -24.26
CA LYS A 430 -22.23 -16.55 -24.23
C LYS A 430 -21.38 -16.71 -22.97
N LEU A 431 -20.62 -15.69 -22.60
CA LEU A 431 -19.83 -15.70 -21.37
C LEU A 431 -20.72 -15.78 -20.11
N LEU A 432 -21.85 -15.08 -20.09
CA LEU A 432 -22.83 -15.23 -19.03
C LEU A 432 -23.42 -16.64 -18.96
N ASP A 433 -23.76 -17.25 -20.08
CA ASP A 433 -24.21 -18.65 -20.11
C ASP A 433 -23.17 -19.62 -19.52
N LYS A 434 -21.89 -19.39 -19.81
CA LYS A 434 -20.76 -20.19 -19.28
C LYS A 434 -20.57 -20.00 -17.79
N TYR A 435 -20.54 -18.75 -17.30
CA TYR A 435 -20.10 -18.45 -15.93
C TYR A 435 -21.23 -18.26 -14.91
N ARG A 436 -22.47 -17.90 -15.30
CA ARG A 436 -23.60 -17.71 -14.36
C ARG A 436 -23.93 -18.95 -13.53
N THR A 437 -23.70 -20.15 -14.07
CA THR A 437 -23.96 -21.42 -13.38
C THR A 437 -22.78 -21.90 -12.53
N HIS A 438 -21.62 -21.25 -12.62
CA HIS A 438 -20.45 -21.58 -11.83
C HIS A 438 -20.74 -21.45 -10.33
N GLU A 439 -20.19 -22.35 -9.52
CA GLU A 439 -20.45 -22.37 -8.06
C GLU A 439 -20.08 -21.05 -7.37
N ASN A 440 -18.99 -20.39 -7.81
CA ASN A 440 -18.56 -19.10 -7.27
C ASN A 440 -19.54 -17.96 -7.61
N ALA A 441 -20.10 -17.94 -8.81
CA ALA A 441 -21.13 -16.95 -9.18
C ALA A 441 -22.42 -17.18 -8.38
N ARG A 442 -22.80 -18.44 -8.13
CA ARG A 442 -23.92 -18.80 -7.27
C ARG A 442 -23.68 -18.44 -5.81
N PHE A 443 -22.45 -18.56 -5.34
CA PHE A 443 -22.05 -18.12 -4.00
C PHE A 443 -22.23 -16.61 -3.83
N ASP A 444 -21.73 -15.82 -4.77
CA ASP A 444 -21.84 -14.36 -4.75
C ASP A 444 -23.31 -13.90 -4.82
N TYR A 445 -24.13 -14.58 -5.62
CA TYR A 445 -25.58 -14.34 -5.63
C TYR A 445 -26.23 -14.59 -4.27
N LYS A 446 -25.92 -15.72 -3.61
CA LYS A 446 -26.42 -16.03 -2.27
C LYS A 446 -25.93 -15.01 -1.24
N GLY A 447 -24.66 -14.62 -1.30
CA GLY A 447 -24.08 -13.59 -0.46
C GLY A 447 -24.80 -12.24 -0.61
N SER A 448 -25.06 -11.82 -1.85
CA SER A 448 -25.82 -10.61 -2.15
C SER A 448 -27.25 -10.66 -1.58
N GLN A 449 -27.91 -11.81 -1.63
CA GLN A 449 -29.24 -12.00 -1.03
C GLN A 449 -29.19 -11.95 0.51
N MET A 450 -28.13 -12.43 1.13
CA MET A 450 -27.94 -12.35 2.59
C MET A 450 -27.72 -10.90 3.04
N VAL A 451 -26.97 -10.11 2.31
CA VAL A 451 -26.77 -8.67 2.58
C VAL A 451 -28.10 -7.92 2.50
N LEU A 452 -28.90 -8.16 1.47
CA LEU A 452 -30.23 -7.56 1.31
C LEU A 452 -31.20 -7.95 2.44
N LYS A 453 -30.98 -9.08 3.10
CA LYS A 453 -31.75 -9.54 4.26
C LYS A 453 -31.15 -9.16 5.62
N GLY A 454 -30.11 -8.32 5.64
CA GLY A 454 -29.42 -7.90 6.86
C GLY A 454 -28.43 -8.92 7.42
N GLY A 455 -28.02 -9.93 6.64
CA GLY A 455 -26.95 -10.86 6.99
C GLY A 455 -25.58 -10.33 6.58
N ALA A 456 -24.54 -10.59 7.38
CA ALA A 456 -23.17 -10.26 7.01
C ALA A 456 -22.69 -11.13 5.85
N CYS A 457 -22.19 -10.50 4.77
CA CYS A 457 -21.54 -11.20 3.68
C CYS A 457 -20.11 -11.53 4.09
N LEU A 458 -19.83 -12.80 4.39
CA LEU A 458 -18.49 -13.30 4.74
C LEU A 458 -17.81 -13.88 3.48
N GLY A 459 -17.31 -13.02 2.59
CA GLY A 459 -16.52 -13.49 1.47
C GLY A 459 -16.21 -12.41 0.46
N ALA A 460 -14.95 -12.29 0.07
CA ALA A 460 -14.56 -11.51 -1.10
C ALA A 460 -15.22 -12.14 -2.35
N SER A 461 -15.75 -11.30 -3.23
CA SER A 461 -16.28 -11.72 -4.53
C SER A 461 -15.18 -12.46 -5.31
N ARG A 462 -15.49 -13.68 -5.78
CA ARG A 462 -14.53 -14.49 -6.53
C ARG A 462 -14.51 -14.10 -8.01
N PRO A 463 -13.43 -14.39 -8.76
CA PRO A 463 -13.29 -13.91 -10.15
C PRO A 463 -14.48 -14.22 -11.06
N GLU A 464 -15.07 -15.41 -10.94
CA GLU A 464 -16.23 -15.80 -11.77
C GLU A 464 -17.48 -14.99 -11.42
N GLY A 465 -17.71 -14.69 -10.14
CA GLY A 465 -18.79 -13.84 -9.68
C GLY A 465 -18.55 -12.38 -10.06
N GLN A 466 -17.33 -11.89 -9.96
CA GLN A 466 -16.92 -10.56 -10.40
C GLN A 466 -17.11 -10.41 -11.92
N LEU A 467 -16.70 -11.41 -12.72
CA LEU A 467 -16.90 -11.43 -14.16
C LEU A 467 -18.38 -11.35 -14.50
N THR A 468 -19.21 -12.19 -13.87
CA THR A 468 -20.66 -12.19 -14.08
C THR A 468 -21.26 -10.82 -13.77
N SER A 469 -20.86 -10.17 -12.68
CA SER A 469 -21.30 -8.83 -12.32
C SER A 469 -20.87 -7.77 -13.32
N ASN A 470 -19.62 -7.83 -13.80
CA ASN A 470 -19.10 -6.88 -14.80
C ASN A 470 -19.81 -7.04 -16.16
N LEU A 471 -20.05 -8.26 -16.60
CA LEU A 471 -20.81 -8.52 -17.83
C LEU A 471 -22.25 -7.97 -17.74
N MET A 472 -22.92 -8.15 -16.58
CA MET A 472 -24.26 -7.61 -16.36
C MET A 472 -24.29 -6.08 -16.41
N ARG A 473 -23.29 -5.39 -15.87
CA ARG A 473 -23.20 -3.92 -15.95
C ARG A 473 -23.18 -3.42 -17.38
N GLN A 474 -22.57 -4.18 -18.31
CA GLN A 474 -22.53 -3.79 -19.72
C GLN A 474 -23.92 -3.70 -20.33
N PHE A 475 -24.90 -4.41 -19.80
CA PHE A 475 -26.28 -4.33 -20.31
C PHE A 475 -26.97 -2.98 -20.06
N ASP A 476 -26.52 -2.19 -19.08
CA ASP A 476 -27.03 -0.82 -18.91
C ASP A 476 -26.72 0.04 -20.14
N TYR A 477 -25.55 -0.16 -20.78
CA TYR A 477 -25.19 0.52 -22.01
C TYR A 477 -26.06 0.12 -23.22
N PHE A 478 -26.76 -1.02 -23.09
CA PHE A 478 -27.69 -1.52 -24.12
C PHE A 478 -29.16 -1.23 -23.78
N GLY A 479 -29.40 -0.43 -22.75
CA GLY A 479 -30.75 -0.08 -22.31
C GLY A 479 -31.51 -1.23 -21.64
N LEU A 480 -30.78 -2.18 -21.06
CA LEU A 480 -31.32 -3.34 -20.37
C LEU A 480 -31.30 -3.10 -18.85
N ASP A 481 -32.44 -3.25 -18.17
CA ASP A 481 -32.54 -2.99 -16.73
C ASP A 481 -31.66 -3.96 -15.92
N TYR A 482 -30.61 -3.42 -15.31
CA TYR A 482 -29.66 -4.13 -14.46
C TYR A 482 -30.23 -4.46 -13.06
N ARG A 483 -31.21 -3.71 -12.58
CA ARG A 483 -31.76 -3.81 -11.20
C ARG A 483 -32.57 -5.08 -10.92
N GLY A 484 -32.15 -6.18 -11.21
CA GLY A 484 -32.77 -7.49 -11.05
C GLY A 484 -31.94 -8.56 -11.72
N GLY A 485 -30.80 -8.14 -12.28
CA GLY A 485 -29.95 -8.95 -13.14
C GLY A 485 -29.60 -10.31 -12.57
N TRP A 486 -29.20 -10.39 -11.29
CA TRP A 486 -28.92 -11.68 -10.63
C TRP A 486 -30.15 -12.60 -10.57
N LYS A 487 -31.34 -12.08 -10.29
CA LYS A 487 -32.56 -12.89 -10.28
C LYS A 487 -32.94 -13.40 -11.67
N LEU A 488 -32.68 -12.59 -12.68
CA LEU A 488 -32.86 -12.97 -14.08
C LEU A 488 -31.89 -14.08 -14.47
N LEU A 489 -30.59 -13.89 -14.19
CA LEU A 489 -29.54 -14.83 -14.55
C LEU A 489 -29.65 -16.19 -13.86
N MET A 490 -30.12 -16.23 -12.61
CA MET A 490 -30.21 -17.48 -11.83
C MET A 490 -31.52 -18.24 -12.08
N ASP A 491 -32.47 -17.69 -12.80
CA ASP A 491 -33.72 -18.36 -13.21
C ASP A 491 -33.63 -18.79 -14.69
N GLU A 492 -33.52 -20.09 -14.92
CA GLU A 492 -33.37 -20.66 -16.29
C GLU A 492 -34.48 -20.26 -17.25
N GLY A 493 -35.73 -20.24 -16.78
CA GLY A 493 -36.87 -19.85 -17.62
C GLY A 493 -36.80 -18.40 -18.02
N ARG A 494 -36.64 -17.51 -17.05
CA ARG A 494 -36.58 -16.05 -17.28
C ARG A 494 -35.36 -15.68 -18.14
N TRP A 495 -34.20 -16.32 -17.91
CA TRP A 495 -33.00 -16.06 -18.70
C TRP A 495 -33.17 -16.50 -20.17
N ARG A 496 -33.75 -17.67 -20.39
CA ARG A 496 -34.04 -18.14 -21.74
C ARG A 496 -35.04 -17.22 -22.45
N ASP A 497 -36.17 -16.86 -21.81
CA ASP A 497 -37.18 -16.00 -22.39
C ASP A 497 -36.60 -14.61 -22.71
N TRP A 498 -35.78 -14.05 -21.81
CA TRP A 498 -35.06 -12.79 -22.01
C TRP A 498 -34.13 -12.84 -23.24
N LYS A 499 -33.38 -13.94 -23.43
CA LYS A 499 -32.53 -14.14 -24.62
C LYS A 499 -33.37 -14.21 -25.91
N GLN A 500 -34.44 -14.96 -25.89
CA GLN A 500 -35.33 -15.12 -27.08
C GLN A 500 -35.96 -13.79 -27.49
N GLU A 501 -36.48 -13.02 -26.55
CA GLU A 501 -37.08 -11.69 -26.81
C GLU A 501 -36.11 -10.73 -27.49
N ARG A 502 -34.79 -10.90 -27.28
CA ARG A 502 -33.73 -10.03 -27.78
C ARG A 502 -32.89 -10.65 -28.89
N GLY A 503 -33.30 -11.83 -29.37
CA GLY A 503 -32.66 -12.53 -30.49
C GLY A 503 -31.22 -13.02 -30.18
N PHE A 504 -30.98 -13.48 -28.95
CA PHE A 504 -29.72 -14.12 -28.52
C PHE A 504 -29.89 -15.65 -28.38
N ALA A 505 -30.89 -16.23 -28.90
CA ALA A 505 -31.15 -17.68 -28.81
C ALA A 505 -30.31 -18.50 -29.80
#